data_3839db0c50c1969c50a85c47a3c61f0d
#
_entry.id   3839db0c50c1969c50a85c47a3c61f0d
#
_cell.length_a   1.000
_cell.length_b   1.000
_cell.length_c   1.000
_cell.angle_alpha   90.00
_cell.angle_beta   90.00
_cell.angle_gamma   90.00
#
_symmetry.space_group_name_H-M   'P 1'
#
loop_
_entity.id
_entity.type
_entity.pdbx_description
1 polymer ?
#
loop_
_entity_poly.entity_id
_entity_poly.type
_entity_poly.pdbx_seq_one_letter_code
_entity_poly.pdbx_strand_id
1 'polypeptide(L)'
;MKQLLVVVLVFIAVPGFPGGANAAPREIPDTMAERMKPCTICHGTEDRAGRDAYYPRIAGKPKGYLFNQLRNFRDGRRYYRPMALLLANASDQYLLEMADYFATLKQPYPPPERTALSPAETRLAEKLIHQGDATRKIPPCVECHGKQLMGAAPFIPGLLGLPRVYLIAQLGAWKTGGLIRGQTPDCMSDIAKQLTHEEINAVAAWLAARPVDGSMDAAESLPVEMAKRCRSIVMGGAPQ
;
A
#
# COMPACT_ATOMS: atom_id res chain seq x y z
N MET A 1 77.91 47.71 11.32
CA MET A 1 77.72 46.29 10.97
C MET A 1 76.26 46.12 10.56
N LYS A 2 75.99 46.04 9.21
CA LYS A 2 74.66 45.81 8.65
C LYS A 2 74.52 44.32 8.34
N GLN A 3 73.64 43.65 9.07
CA GLN A 3 73.29 42.23 8.77
C GLN A 3 72.33 42.20 7.60
N LEU A 4 72.67 41.49 6.49
CA LEU A 4 71.82 41.23 5.37
C LEU A 4 70.96 39.98 5.71
N LEU A 5 69.67 40.16 5.77
CA LEU A 5 68.73 39.05 5.94
C LEU A 5 68.44 38.44 4.53
N VAL A 6 68.91 37.24 4.32
CA VAL A 6 68.60 36.46 3.07
C VAL A 6 67.29 35.69 3.31
N VAL A 7 66.23 36.10 2.66
CA VAL A 7 64.95 35.37 2.67
C VAL A 7 65.01 34.29 1.57
N VAL A 8 65.08 33.04 1.97
CA VAL A 8 64.97 31.87 1.04
C VAL A 8 63.49 31.53 0.85
N LEU A 9 62.97 31.83 -0.34
CA LEU A 9 61.64 31.43 -0.76
C LEU A 9 61.68 29.94 -1.19
N VAL A 10 61.13 29.08 -0.35
CA VAL A 10 60.91 27.64 -0.70
C VAL A 10 59.60 27.52 -1.48
N PHE A 11 59.70 27.27 -2.77
CA PHE A 11 58.56 26.88 -3.62
C PHE A 11 58.19 25.44 -3.31
N ILE A 12 57.07 25.24 -2.58
CA ILE A 12 56.47 23.91 -2.41
C ILE A 12 55.62 23.63 -3.67
N ALA A 13 56.11 22.73 -4.55
CA ALA A 13 55.34 22.22 -5.65
C ALA A 13 54.19 21.36 -5.10
N VAL A 14 52.95 21.85 -5.18
CA VAL A 14 51.75 21.08 -4.86
C VAL A 14 51.53 20.10 -6.02
N PRO A 15 51.57 18.77 -5.78
CA PRO A 15 51.27 17.82 -6.84
C PRO A 15 49.81 18.05 -7.30
N GLY A 16 49.66 18.30 -8.62
CA GLY A 16 48.35 18.51 -9.21
C GLY A 16 47.45 17.30 -8.91
N PHE A 17 46.28 17.53 -8.30
CA PHE A 17 45.24 16.50 -8.20
C PHE A 17 44.88 16.03 -9.63
N PRO A 18 44.90 14.72 -9.90
CA PRO A 18 44.40 14.23 -11.17
C PRO A 18 42.95 14.69 -11.32
N GLY A 19 42.70 15.44 -12.39
CA GLY A 19 41.37 15.98 -12.69
C GLY A 19 40.33 14.88 -12.61
N GLY A 20 39.30 15.10 -11.75
CA GLY A 20 38.23 14.16 -11.58
C GLY A 20 37.64 13.80 -12.94
N ALA A 21 37.62 12.51 -13.25
CA ALA A 21 36.94 12.00 -14.43
C ALA A 21 35.49 12.48 -14.35
N ASN A 22 35.10 13.40 -15.22
CA ASN A 22 33.70 13.77 -15.44
C ASN A 22 33.01 12.51 -15.95
N ALA A 23 32.45 11.71 -15.04
CA ALA A 23 31.56 10.64 -15.45
C ALA A 23 30.39 11.31 -16.22
N ALA A 24 30.22 10.93 -17.47
CA ALA A 24 29.11 11.40 -18.28
C ALA A 24 27.80 11.16 -17.48
N PRO A 25 26.84 12.08 -17.52
CA PRO A 25 25.56 11.90 -16.85
C PRO A 25 24.96 10.55 -17.28
N ARG A 26 24.69 9.69 -16.31
CA ARG A 26 24.05 8.41 -16.60
C ARG A 26 22.65 8.71 -17.10
N GLU A 27 22.37 8.39 -18.35
CA GLU A 27 21.02 8.50 -18.90
C GLU A 27 20.12 7.50 -18.16
N ILE A 28 19.08 8.01 -17.50
CA ILE A 28 18.09 7.19 -16.81
C ILE A 28 16.99 6.89 -17.82
N PRO A 29 16.72 5.61 -18.12
CA PRO A 29 15.66 5.24 -19.04
C PRO A 29 14.29 5.77 -18.57
N ASP A 30 13.51 6.34 -19.48
CA ASP A 30 12.16 6.79 -19.18
C ASP A 30 11.15 5.63 -19.25
N THR A 31 11.13 4.81 -18.22
CA THR A 31 10.22 3.66 -18.07
C THR A 31 9.37 3.78 -16.82
N MET A 32 8.22 3.09 -16.78
CA MET A 32 7.39 3.05 -15.57
C MET A 32 8.16 2.46 -14.39
N ALA A 33 9.00 1.47 -14.58
CA ALA A 33 9.85 0.91 -13.53
C ALA A 33 10.75 1.97 -12.87
N GLU A 34 11.42 2.81 -13.69
CA GLU A 34 12.24 3.91 -13.18
C GLU A 34 11.41 4.98 -12.47
N ARG A 35 10.27 5.36 -13.07
CA ARG A 35 9.35 6.36 -12.47
C ARG A 35 8.78 5.91 -11.14
N MET A 36 8.60 4.58 -10.91
CA MET A 36 8.02 4.02 -9.70
C MET A 36 9.04 3.74 -8.58
N LYS A 37 10.35 3.88 -8.82
CA LYS A 37 11.38 3.70 -7.79
C LYS A 37 11.13 4.50 -6.50
N PRO A 38 10.70 5.76 -6.52
CA PRO A 38 10.36 6.49 -5.29
C PRO A 38 9.26 5.83 -4.46
N CYS A 39 8.32 5.14 -5.11
CA CYS A 39 7.22 4.43 -4.43
C CYS A 39 7.73 3.18 -3.72
N THR A 40 8.66 2.46 -4.35
CA THR A 40 9.16 1.18 -3.84
C THR A 40 10.05 1.34 -2.59
N ILE A 41 10.57 2.53 -2.31
CA ILE A 41 11.32 2.82 -1.08
C ILE A 41 10.47 2.49 0.16
N CYS A 42 9.18 2.82 0.12
CA CYS A 42 8.23 2.56 1.21
C CYS A 42 7.42 1.28 0.99
N HIS A 43 7.01 0.99 -0.24
CA HIS A 43 6.08 -0.11 -0.54
C HIS A 43 6.76 -1.43 -0.92
N GLY A 44 8.08 -1.48 -0.91
CA GLY A 44 8.87 -2.68 -1.25
C GLY A 44 9.32 -2.72 -2.71
N THR A 45 10.39 -3.48 -2.96
CA THR A 45 11.02 -3.70 -4.27
C THR A 45 10.63 -5.06 -4.84
N GLU A 46 10.98 -5.37 -6.08
CA GLU A 46 10.68 -6.66 -6.72
C GLU A 46 11.28 -7.87 -6.01
N ASP A 47 12.42 -7.67 -5.35
CA ASP A 47 13.15 -8.70 -4.63
C ASP A 47 12.89 -8.71 -3.12
N ARG A 48 12.18 -7.70 -2.59
CA ARG A 48 12.01 -7.52 -1.16
C ARG A 48 10.70 -6.83 -0.79
N ALA A 49 9.95 -7.47 0.10
CA ALA A 49 8.78 -6.84 0.73
C ALA A 49 9.16 -5.57 1.52
N GLY A 50 8.24 -4.62 1.60
CA GLY A 50 8.40 -3.44 2.44
C GLY A 50 8.61 -3.83 3.91
N ARG A 51 9.48 -3.09 4.60
CA ARG A 51 9.89 -3.40 5.98
C ARG A 51 9.10 -2.68 7.05
N ASP A 52 8.48 -1.55 6.69
CA ASP A 52 7.74 -0.74 7.64
C ASP A 52 6.33 -1.27 7.80
N ALA A 53 5.96 -1.56 9.04
CA ALA A 53 4.63 -2.05 9.39
C ALA A 53 3.49 -1.05 9.07
N TYR A 54 3.81 0.21 8.82
CA TYR A 54 2.82 1.24 8.48
C TYR A 54 2.51 1.28 6.98
N TYR A 55 3.46 0.95 6.11
CA TYR A 55 3.28 1.02 4.67
C TYR A 55 2.75 -0.30 4.10
N PRO A 56 1.59 -0.29 3.43
CA PRO A 56 1.01 -1.51 2.89
C PRO A 56 1.76 -1.99 1.66
N ARG A 57 1.80 -3.31 1.46
CA ARG A 57 2.12 -3.90 0.18
C ARG A 57 1.07 -3.49 -0.86
N ILE A 58 1.51 -2.93 -1.99
CA ILE A 58 0.63 -2.49 -3.08
C ILE A 58 0.72 -3.37 -4.33
N ALA A 59 1.83 -4.06 -4.52
CA ALA A 59 2.04 -4.97 -5.64
C ALA A 59 0.98 -6.09 -5.69
N GLY A 60 0.51 -6.42 -6.90
CA GLY A 60 -0.47 -7.48 -7.13
C GLY A 60 -1.88 -7.18 -6.59
N LYS A 61 -2.16 -5.95 -6.17
CA LYS A 61 -3.54 -5.57 -5.83
C LYS A 61 -4.31 -5.20 -7.09
N PRO A 62 -5.64 -5.40 -7.11
CA PRO A 62 -6.46 -5.09 -8.29
C PRO A 62 -6.26 -3.65 -8.78
N LYS A 63 -6.12 -3.49 -10.09
CA LYS A 63 -5.84 -2.21 -10.77
C LYS A 63 -6.84 -1.11 -10.39
N GLY A 64 -8.14 -1.40 -10.45
CA GLY A 64 -9.17 -0.44 -10.12
C GLY A 64 -9.14 -0.01 -8.65
N TYR A 65 -8.80 -0.93 -7.74
CA TYR A 65 -8.57 -0.57 -6.33
C TYR A 65 -7.39 0.39 -6.19
N LEU A 66 -6.24 0.10 -6.81
CA LEU A 66 -5.06 0.95 -6.74
C LEU A 66 -5.35 2.33 -7.31
N PHE A 67 -5.97 2.41 -8.48
CA PHE A 67 -6.37 3.67 -9.10
C PHE A 67 -7.26 4.52 -8.17
N ASN A 68 -8.28 3.92 -7.59
CA ASN A 68 -9.15 4.60 -6.64
C ASN A 68 -8.40 5.10 -5.39
N GLN A 69 -7.44 4.33 -4.86
CA GLN A 69 -6.64 4.77 -3.72
C GLN A 69 -5.72 5.94 -4.08
N LEU A 70 -5.06 5.90 -5.24
CA LEU A 70 -4.20 6.99 -5.72
C LEU A 70 -5.02 8.29 -5.91
N ARG A 71 -6.18 8.20 -6.55
CA ARG A 71 -7.12 9.33 -6.67
C ARG A 71 -7.58 9.86 -5.32
N ASN A 72 -7.92 8.98 -4.40
CA ASN A 72 -8.38 9.37 -3.07
C ASN A 72 -7.30 10.16 -2.30
N PHE A 73 -6.03 9.81 -2.44
CA PHE A 73 -4.93 10.59 -1.87
C PHE A 73 -4.76 11.94 -2.57
N ARG A 74 -4.78 11.98 -3.90
CA ARG A 74 -4.66 13.22 -4.67
C ARG A 74 -5.80 14.20 -4.36
N ASP A 75 -7.02 13.68 -4.31
CA ASP A 75 -8.24 14.48 -4.16
C ASP A 75 -8.59 14.75 -2.66
N GLY A 76 -7.73 14.36 -1.71
CA GLY A 76 -7.91 14.62 -0.29
C GLY A 76 -8.97 13.76 0.43
N ARG A 77 -9.59 12.79 -0.25
CA ARG A 77 -10.55 11.85 0.38
C ARG A 77 -9.88 10.83 1.29
N ARG A 78 -8.59 10.55 1.02
CA ARG A 78 -7.72 9.76 1.88
C ARG A 78 -6.50 10.60 2.20
N TYR A 79 -6.28 10.91 3.47
CA TYR A 79 -5.19 11.77 3.85
C TYR A 79 -4.02 10.99 4.45
N TYR A 80 -2.88 11.12 3.83
CA TYR A 80 -1.55 10.85 4.37
C TYR A 80 -0.59 11.75 3.62
N ARG A 81 -0.03 12.73 4.33
CA ARG A 81 0.70 13.85 3.73
C ARG A 81 1.74 13.44 2.68
N PRO A 82 2.63 12.43 2.92
CA PRO A 82 3.60 12.04 1.90
C PRO A 82 2.93 11.57 0.60
N MET A 83 1.87 10.75 0.68
CA MET A 83 1.15 10.29 -0.52
C MET A 83 0.42 11.42 -1.22
N ALA A 84 -0.23 12.33 -0.47
CA ALA A 84 -0.91 13.47 -1.04
C ALA A 84 0.05 14.40 -1.81
N LEU A 85 1.25 14.65 -1.27
CA LEU A 85 2.27 15.46 -1.93
C LEU A 85 2.83 14.79 -3.19
N LEU A 86 3.12 13.48 -3.14
CA LEU A 86 3.63 12.73 -4.29
C LEU A 86 2.64 12.72 -5.47
N LEU A 87 1.34 12.77 -5.19
CA LEU A 87 0.29 12.60 -6.19
C LEU A 87 -0.40 13.90 -6.58
N ALA A 88 -0.10 15.03 -5.95
CA ALA A 88 -0.82 16.29 -6.06
C ALA A 88 -1.07 16.76 -7.50
N ASN A 89 -0.11 16.54 -8.39
CA ASN A 89 -0.15 16.98 -9.79
C ASN A 89 -0.32 15.84 -10.80
N ALA A 90 -0.61 14.60 -10.32
CA ALA A 90 -0.73 13.46 -11.21
C ALA A 90 -2.08 13.49 -11.96
N SER A 91 -2.05 13.32 -13.28
CA SER A 91 -3.27 13.16 -14.09
C SER A 91 -3.94 11.81 -13.82
N ASP A 92 -5.23 11.69 -14.13
CA ASP A 92 -5.95 10.41 -14.02
C ASP A 92 -5.31 9.33 -14.88
N GLN A 93 -4.85 9.69 -16.08
CA GLN A 93 -4.14 8.78 -16.98
C GLN A 93 -2.85 8.25 -16.32
N TYR A 94 -2.05 9.13 -15.73
CA TYR A 94 -0.81 8.70 -15.07
C TYR A 94 -1.07 7.85 -13.83
N LEU A 95 -2.12 8.18 -13.04
CA LEU A 95 -2.54 7.35 -11.92
C LEU A 95 -3.00 5.96 -12.36
N LEU A 96 -3.63 5.86 -13.53
CA LEU A 96 -4.04 4.58 -14.12
C LEU A 96 -2.84 3.74 -14.57
N GLU A 97 -1.82 4.35 -15.16
CA GLU A 97 -0.56 3.70 -15.54
C GLU A 97 0.21 3.20 -14.30
N MET A 98 0.28 4.02 -13.24
CA MET A 98 0.84 3.61 -11.95
C MET A 98 0.08 2.40 -11.36
N ALA A 99 -1.25 2.45 -11.38
CA ALA A 99 -2.08 1.36 -10.88
C ALA A 99 -1.89 0.07 -11.68
N ASP A 100 -1.75 0.16 -12.99
CA ASP A 100 -1.49 -0.97 -13.87
C ASP A 100 -0.12 -1.60 -13.59
N TYR A 101 0.92 -0.77 -13.48
CA TYR A 101 2.27 -1.22 -13.13
C TYR A 101 2.28 -2.01 -11.83
N PHE A 102 1.71 -1.46 -10.74
CA PHE A 102 1.70 -2.15 -9.46
C PHE A 102 0.76 -3.37 -9.42
N ALA A 103 -0.31 -3.37 -10.20
CA ALA A 103 -1.21 -4.53 -10.28
C ALA A 103 -0.53 -5.76 -10.90
N THR A 104 0.37 -5.55 -11.86
CA THR A 104 1.11 -6.60 -12.54
C THR A 104 2.42 -6.98 -11.86
N LEU A 105 2.89 -6.15 -10.91
CA LEU A 105 4.16 -6.35 -10.24
C LEU A 105 4.11 -7.55 -9.29
N LYS A 106 5.03 -8.49 -9.49
CA LYS A 106 5.20 -9.66 -8.61
C LYS A 106 6.28 -9.38 -7.58
N GLN A 107 5.86 -9.06 -6.37
CA GLN A 107 6.75 -8.93 -5.22
C GLN A 107 6.56 -10.09 -4.25
N PRO A 108 7.59 -10.53 -3.52
CA PRO A 108 7.42 -11.49 -2.44
C PRO A 108 6.48 -10.90 -1.36
N TYR A 109 5.72 -11.78 -0.73
CA TYR A 109 4.96 -11.40 0.45
C TYR A 109 5.88 -11.32 1.67
N PRO A 110 5.61 -10.40 2.61
CA PRO A 110 6.33 -10.40 3.87
C PRO A 110 6.03 -11.69 4.65
N PRO A 111 6.94 -12.15 5.50
CA PRO A 111 6.64 -13.25 6.41
C PRO A 111 5.45 -12.86 7.31
N PRO A 112 4.61 -13.83 7.70
CA PRO A 112 3.48 -13.56 8.58
C PRO A 112 3.96 -12.99 9.92
N GLU A 113 3.17 -12.06 10.48
CA GLU A 113 3.48 -11.50 11.79
C GLU A 113 3.31 -12.55 12.90
N ARG A 114 4.23 -12.54 13.87
CA ARG A 114 4.09 -13.34 15.10
C ARG A 114 3.09 -12.64 16.03
N THR A 115 1.85 -13.07 15.99
CA THR A 115 0.78 -12.54 16.87
C THR A 115 0.38 -13.64 17.87
N ALA A 116 0.33 -13.27 19.15
CA ALA A 116 -0.20 -14.16 20.19
C ALA A 116 -1.71 -13.94 20.31
N LEU A 117 -2.51 -14.67 19.52
CA LEU A 117 -3.95 -14.71 19.66
C LEU A 117 -4.36 -15.76 20.69
N SER A 118 -5.20 -15.40 21.63
CA SER A 118 -5.89 -16.38 22.49
C SER A 118 -6.85 -17.24 21.66
N PRO A 119 -7.26 -18.42 22.16
CA PRO A 119 -8.26 -19.24 21.48
C PRO A 119 -9.62 -18.50 21.29
N ALA A 120 -9.96 -17.60 22.18
CA ALA A 120 -11.20 -16.79 22.07
C ALA A 120 -11.10 -15.78 20.94
N GLU A 121 -9.98 -15.03 20.84
CA GLU A 121 -9.72 -14.07 19.75
C GLU A 121 -9.64 -14.76 18.40
N THR A 122 -9.03 -15.94 18.33
CA THR A 122 -8.96 -16.75 17.11
C THR A 122 -10.37 -17.12 16.63
N ARG A 123 -11.21 -17.67 17.51
CA ARG A 123 -12.61 -18.00 17.16
C ARG A 123 -13.42 -16.78 16.75
N LEU A 124 -13.24 -15.65 17.44
CA LEU A 124 -13.90 -14.40 17.10
C LEU A 124 -13.54 -13.92 15.70
N ALA A 125 -12.24 -13.90 15.37
CA ALA A 125 -11.76 -13.52 14.05
C ALA A 125 -12.28 -14.48 12.96
N GLU A 126 -12.16 -15.79 13.16
CA GLU A 126 -12.60 -16.79 12.19
C GLU A 126 -14.12 -16.74 11.94
N LYS A 127 -14.92 -16.52 12.99
CA LYS A 127 -16.35 -16.30 12.84
C LYS A 127 -16.64 -15.12 11.93
N LEU A 128 -16.04 -13.95 12.18
CA LEU A 128 -16.28 -12.75 11.36
C LEU A 128 -15.77 -12.91 9.94
N ILE A 129 -14.61 -13.53 9.77
CA ILE A 129 -13.99 -13.70 8.47
C ILE A 129 -14.76 -14.67 7.58
N HIS A 130 -15.24 -15.79 8.12
CA HIS A 130 -15.85 -16.86 7.35
C HIS A 130 -17.37 -16.93 7.44
N GLN A 131 -17.99 -16.38 8.47
CA GLN A 131 -19.45 -16.47 8.71
C GLN A 131 -20.11 -15.09 8.82
N GLY A 132 -19.37 -14.06 9.25
CA GLY A 132 -19.92 -12.73 9.53
C GLY A 132 -20.82 -12.70 10.77
N ASP A 133 -21.69 -11.68 10.81
CA ASP A 133 -22.76 -11.55 11.79
C ASP A 133 -24.01 -10.93 11.14
N ALA A 134 -24.93 -11.78 10.73
CA ALA A 134 -26.14 -11.36 10.03
C ALA A 134 -27.03 -10.44 10.87
N THR A 135 -27.02 -10.59 12.19
CA THR A 135 -27.85 -9.76 13.11
C THR A 135 -27.39 -8.30 13.12
N ARG A 136 -26.08 -8.07 12.92
CA ARG A 136 -25.46 -6.75 12.81
C ARG A 136 -25.21 -6.33 11.35
N LYS A 137 -25.69 -7.11 10.36
CA LYS A 137 -25.47 -6.87 8.92
C LYS A 137 -23.99 -6.85 8.52
N ILE A 138 -23.17 -7.64 9.21
CA ILE A 138 -21.75 -7.84 8.88
C ILE A 138 -21.64 -9.08 8.01
N PRO A 139 -21.39 -8.96 6.69
CA PRO A 139 -21.14 -10.12 5.83
C PRO A 139 -19.78 -10.77 6.17
N PRO A 140 -19.57 -12.05 5.83
CA PRO A 140 -18.25 -12.66 5.91
C PRO A 140 -17.22 -11.88 5.10
N CYS A 141 -16.03 -11.67 5.63
CA CYS A 141 -14.96 -10.96 4.90
C CYS A 141 -14.63 -11.66 3.56
N VAL A 142 -14.63 -13.01 3.57
CA VAL A 142 -14.37 -13.84 2.38
C VAL A 142 -15.39 -13.63 1.25
N GLU A 143 -16.59 -13.15 1.56
CA GLU A 143 -17.65 -12.94 0.56
C GLU A 143 -17.28 -11.84 -0.44
N CYS A 144 -16.61 -10.78 0.04
CA CYS A 144 -16.15 -9.69 -0.82
C CYS A 144 -14.67 -9.78 -1.15
N HIS A 145 -13.84 -10.12 -0.16
CA HIS A 145 -12.38 -10.15 -0.33
C HIS A 145 -11.84 -11.46 -0.93
N GLY A 146 -12.75 -12.31 -1.43
CA GLY A 146 -12.42 -13.60 -2.04
C GLY A 146 -12.20 -14.71 -1.01
N LYS A 147 -12.45 -15.96 -1.40
CA LYS A 147 -12.35 -17.14 -0.50
C LYS A 147 -10.96 -17.27 0.14
N GLN A 148 -9.92 -16.88 -0.58
CA GLN A 148 -8.53 -16.86 -0.11
C GLN A 148 -8.11 -15.52 0.52
N LEU A 149 -9.01 -14.54 0.64
CA LEU A 149 -8.74 -13.20 1.15
C LEU A 149 -7.70 -12.41 0.33
N MET A 150 -7.50 -12.79 -0.92
CA MET A 150 -6.57 -12.16 -1.85
C MET A 150 -7.20 -11.04 -2.67
N GLY A 151 -8.49 -10.76 -2.45
CA GLY A 151 -9.24 -9.74 -3.16
C GLY A 151 -10.07 -10.27 -4.31
N ALA A 152 -10.74 -9.36 -5.02
CA ALA A 152 -11.48 -9.65 -6.25
C ALA A 152 -11.31 -8.49 -7.24
N ALA A 153 -11.04 -8.82 -8.50
CA ALA A 153 -10.93 -7.83 -9.56
C ALA A 153 -12.30 -7.16 -9.81
N PRO A 154 -12.30 -5.92 -10.30
CA PRO A 154 -11.13 -5.03 -10.41
C PRO A 154 -10.91 -4.14 -9.19
N PHE A 155 -11.77 -4.17 -8.13
CA PHE A 155 -11.82 -3.11 -7.13
C PHE A 155 -11.61 -3.55 -5.67
N ILE A 156 -11.65 -4.84 -5.35
CA ILE A 156 -11.58 -5.32 -3.97
C ILE A 156 -10.16 -5.76 -3.62
N PRO A 157 -9.51 -5.16 -2.61
CA PRO A 157 -8.14 -5.52 -2.25
C PRO A 157 -8.07 -6.85 -1.51
N GLY A 158 -6.94 -7.56 -1.67
CA GLY A 158 -6.57 -8.64 -0.77
C GLY A 158 -6.25 -8.10 0.63
N LEU A 159 -6.53 -8.92 1.64
CA LEU A 159 -6.33 -8.61 3.06
C LEU A 159 -5.07 -9.27 3.64
N LEU A 160 -4.56 -10.33 3.00
CA LEU A 160 -3.36 -11.04 3.45
C LEU A 160 -2.08 -10.29 3.07
N GLY A 161 -0.99 -10.54 3.80
CA GLY A 161 0.30 -9.89 3.60
C GLY A 161 0.29 -8.39 3.94
N LEU A 162 -0.69 -7.94 4.72
CA LEU A 162 -0.79 -6.58 5.23
C LEU A 162 -0.40 -6.53 6.72
N PRO A 163 0.33 -5.50 7.15
CA PRO A 163 0.69 -5.35 8.56
C PRO A 163 -0.55 -5.16 9.45
N ARG A 164 -0.51 -5.76 10.66
CA ARG A 164 -1.59 -5.64 11.65
C ARG A 164 -1.94 -4.18 11.95
N VAL A 165 -0.94 -3.34 12.19
CA VAL A 165 -1.16 -1.92 12.49
C VAL A 165 -1.84 -1.18 11.35
N TYR A 166 -1.51 -1.53 10.11
CA TYR A 166 -2.18 -0.98 8.94
C TYR A 166 -3.65 -1.39 8.88
N LEU A 167 -3.96 -2.68 9.10
CA LEU A 167 -5.34 -3.19 9.10
C LEU A 167 -6.18 -2.51 10.19
N ILE A 168 -5.65 -2.38 11.42
CA ILE A 168 -6.30 -1.66 12.51
C ILE A 168 -6.57 -0.20 12.14
N ALA A 169 -5.57 0.48 11.58
CA ALA A 169 -5.71 1.88 11.18
C ALA A 169 -6.78 2.06 10.09
N GLN A 170 -6.88 1.14 9.12
CA GLN A 170 -7.89 1.22 8.08
C GLN A 170 -9.31 0.99 8.63
N LEU A 171 -9.52 -0.08 9.39
CA LEU A 171 -10.82 -0.39 10.00
C LEU A 171 -11.24 0.69 11.02
N GLY A 172 -10.30 1.16 11.84
CA GLY A 172 -10.54 2.25 12.78
C GLY A 172 -10.93 3.56 12.10
N ALA A 173 -10.27 3.91 11.00
CA ALA A 173 -10.56 5.12 10.26
C ALA A 173 -11.96 5.07 9.60
N TRP A 174 -12.37 3.94 9.05
CA TRP A 174 -13.75 3.76 8.57
C TRP A 174 -14.77 3.80 9.70
N LYS A 175 -14.47 3.17 10.85
CA LYS A 175 -15.36 3.16 12.03
C LYS A 175 -15.63 4.56 12.56
N THR A 176 -14.62 5.41 12.61
CA THR A 176 -14.73 6.78 13.14
C THR A 176 -15.25 7.80 12.12
N GLY A 177 -15.44 7.39 10.87
CA GLY A 177 -15.86 8.31 9.80
C GLY A 177 -14.75 9.26 9.32
N GLY A 178 -13.50 9.07 9.78
CA GLY A 178 -12.35 9.89 9.40
C GLY A 178 -11.88 9.70 7.96
N LEU A 179 -12.43 8.71 7.24
CA LEU A 179 -12.07 8.42 5.87
C LEU A 179 -13.31 8.10 5.05
N ILE A 180 -13.88 9.10 4.40
CA ILE A 180 -14.86 8.90 3.34
C ILE A 180 -14.07 8.64 2.06
N ARG A 181 -13.79 7.36 1.77
CA ARG A 181 -12.95 6.96 0.63
C ARG A 181 -13.71 6.76 -0.67
N GLY A 182 -15.00 6.81 -0.62
CA GLY A 182 -15.84 6.56 -1.78
C GLY A 182 -16.99 7.55 -1.88
N GLN A 183 -17.76 7.40 -2.95
CA GLN A 183 -19.09 7.97 -2.99
C GLN A 183 -20.01 7.09 -2.12
N THR A 184 -20.97 7.68 -1.44
CA THR A 184 -21.96 6.92 -0.67
C THR A 184 -22.80 5.99 -1.56
N PRO A 185 -23.10 4.75 -1.11
CA PRO A 185 -22.72 4.13 0.15
C PRO A 185 -21.33 3.49 0.11
N ASP A 186 -20.55 3.64 1.20
CA ASP A 186 -19.26 2.98 1.37
C ASP A 186 -19.43 1.74 2.26
N CYS A 187 -19.44 0.55 1.63
CA CYS A 187 -19.64 -0.72 2.32
C CYS A 187 -18.69 -0.96 3.48
N MET A 188 -17.39 -0.62 3.31
CA MET A 188 -16.44 -0.84 4.39
C MET A 188 -16.66 0.10 5.58
N SER A 189 -17.14 1.31 5.33
CA SER A 189 -17.57 2.22 6.38
C SER A 189 -18.75 1.67 7.17
N ASP A 190 -19.75 1.12 6.47
CA ASP A 190 -20.93 0.53 7.10
C ASP A 190 -20.57 -0.70 7.93
N ILE A 191 -19.71 -1.57 7.42
CA ILE A 191 -19.21 -2.76 8.12
C ILE A 191 -18.37 -2.35 9.33
N ALA A 192 -17.39 -1.46 9.16
CA ALA A 192 -16.46 -1.08 10.22
C ALA A 192 -17.15 -0.38 11.40
N LYS A 193 -18.21 0.40 11.14
CA LYS A 193 -19.03 1.01 12.21
C LYS A 193 -19.68 -0.02 13.12
N GLN A 194 -20.00 -1.20 12.61
CA GLN A 194 -20.62 -2.29 13.38
C GLN A 194 -19.61 -3.12 14.18
N LEU A 195 -18.32 -3.11 13.80
CA LEU A 195 -17.28 -3.86 14.51
C LEU A 195 -16.93 -3.19 15.85
N THR A 196 -16.67 -4.01 16.88
CA THR A 196 -16.07 -3.52 18.13
C THR A 196 -14.56 -3.32 17.96
N HIS A 197 -13.91 -2.64 18.90
CA HIS A 197 -12.45 -2.50 18.90
C HIS A 197 -11.75 -3.84 19.09
N GLU A 198 -12.34 -4.73 19.92
CA GLU A 198 -11.83 -6.09 20.13
C GLU A 198 -11.88 -6.91 18.84
N GLU A 199 -12.99 -6.86 18.10
CA GLU A 199 -13.17 -7.52 16.82
C GLU A 199 -12.18 -7.01 15.78
N ILE A 200 -11.97 -5.69 15.70
CA ILE A 200 -10.96 -5.09 14.79
C ILE A 200 -9.55 -5.63 15.12
N ASN A 201 -9.20 -5.67 16.40
CA ASN A 201 -7.91 -6.18 16.84
C ASN A 201 -7.72 -7.67 16.54
N ALA A 202 -8.74 -8.48 16.81
CA ALA A 202 -8.71 -9.93 16.56
C ALA A 202 -8.61 -10.25 15.06
N VAL A 203 -9.43 -9.61 14.23
CA VAL A 203 -9.42 -9.79 12.77
C VAL A 203 -8.08 -9.32 12.17
N ALA A 204 -7.57 -8.17 12.58
CA ALA A 204 -6.30 -7.66 12.07
C ALA A 204 -5.11 -8.56 12.47
N ALA A 205 -5.08 -9.06 13.70
CA ALA A 205 -4.05 -9.97 14.17
C ALA A 205 -4.12 -11.33 13.46
N TRP A 206 -5.32 -11.86 13.25
CA TRP A 206 -5.53 -13.11 12.54
C TRP A 206 -5.07 -13.01 11.07
N LEU A 207 -5.43 -11.94 10.37
CA LEU A 207 -5.05 -11.70 8.98
C LEU A 207 -3.53 -11.54 8.82
N ALA A 208 -2.90 -10.75 9.69
CA ALA A 208 -1.46 -10.50 9.64
C ALA A 208 -0.61 -11.74 9.95
N ALA A 209 -1.16 -12.70 10.71
CA ALA A 209 -0.51 -13.97 11.05
C ALA A 209 -0.65 -15.04 9.95
N ARG A 210 -1.39 -14.80 8.86
CA ARG A 210 -1.59 -15.79 7.80
C ARG A 210 -0.47 -15.71 6.76
N PRO A 211 0.17 -16.86 6.46
CA PRO A 211 1.12 -16.93 5.36
C PRO A 211 0.40 -16.76 4.02
N VAL A 212 1.11 -16.21 3.05
CA VAL A 212 0.67 -16.14 1.65
C VAL A 212 1.66 -16.95 0.84
N ASP A 213 1.22 -18.02 0.22
CA ASP A 213 2.02 -18.68 -0.80
C ASP A 213 1.84 -17.97 -2.17
N GLY A 214 2.82 -18.11 -3.04
CA GLY A 214 2.85 -17.40 -4.32
C GLY A 214 1.80 -17.87 -5.34
N SER A 215 0.97 -18.87 -5.00
CA SER A 215 -0.08 -19.41 -5.86
C SER A 215 -1.45 -18.76 -5.65
N MET A 216 -1.59 -17.91 -4.63
CA MET A 216 -2.86 -17.29 -4.27
C MET A 216 -3.08 -15.99 -5.05
N ASP A 217 -4.06 -16.00 -5.94
CA ASP A 217 -4.47 -14.84 -6.75
C ASP A 217 -5.80 -14.25 -6.29
N ALA A 218 -6.04 -13.00 -6.68
CA ALA A 218 -7.34 -12.36 -6.51
C ALA A 218 -8.40 -13.10 -7.34
N ALA A 219 -9.65 -13.17 -6.86
CA ALA A 219 -10.75 -13.68 -7.64
C ALA A 219 -10.99 -12.79 -8.88
N GLU A 220 -11.40 -13.38 -9.99
CA GLU A 220 -11.61 -12.65 -11.27
C GLU A 220 -12.70 -11.59 -11.15
N SER A 221 -13.73 -11.84 -10.35
CA SER A 221 -14.82 -10.88 -10.14
C SER A 221 -15.54 -11.10 -8.82
N LEU A 222 -16.26 -10.06 -8.38
CA LEU A 222 -17.22 -10.18 -7.29
C LEU A 222 -18.49 -10.90 -7.75
N PRO A 223 -19.16 -11.64 -6.87
CA PRO A 223 -20.54 -12.06 -7.09
C PRO A 223 -21.42 -10.84 -7.40
N VAL A 224 -22.32 -10.96 -8.39
CA VAL A 224 -23.15 -9.85 -8.89
C VAL A 224 -23.93 -9.15 -7.77
N GLU A 225 -24.47 -9.91 -6.83
CA GLU A 225 -25.24 -9.35 -5.72
C GLU A 225 -24.37 -8.51 -4.77
N MET A 226 -23.11 -8.90 -4.58
CA MET A 226 -22.18 -8.11 -3.78
C MET A 226 -21.74 -6.82 -4.48
N ALA A 227 -21.53 -6.88 -5.79
CA ALA A 227 -21.24 -5.69 -6.58
C ALA A 227 -22.39 -4.68 -6.53
N LYS A 228 -23.65 -5.15 -6.51
CA LYS A 228 -24.83 -4.27 -6.34
C LYS A 228 -24.89 -3.61 -4.97
N ARG A 229 -24.51 -4.31 -3.90
CA ARG A 229 -24.51 -3.75 -2.53
C ARG A 229 -23.45 -2.67 -2.31
N CYS A 230 -22.31 -2.78 -2.98
CA CYS A 230 -21.15 -1.92 -2.80
C CYS A 230 -20.91 -1.01 -4.00
N ARG A 231 -21.91 -0.24 -4.41
CA ARG A 231 -21.85 0.66 -5.59
C ARG A 231 -20.72 1.69 -5.52
N SER A 232 -20.27 2.07 -4.33
CA SER A 232 -19.14 2.97 -4.14
C SER A 232 -17.81 2.45 -4.71
N ILE A 233 -17.73 1.14 -4.96
CA ILE A 233 -16.52 0.50 -5.48
C ILE A 233 -16.43 0.63 -7.00
N VAL A 234 -17.57 0.69 -7.69
CA VAL A 234 -17.67 0.54 -9.15
C VAL A 234 -17.46 1.84 -9.91
N MET A 235 -17.59 3.02 -9.28
CA MET A 235 -17.84 4.27 -10.01
C MET A 235 -16.84 5.39 -9.76
N GLY A 236 -15.59 5.08 -9.68
CA GLY A 236 -14.56 6.12 -9.84
C GLY A 236 -14.17 6.30 -11.31
N GLY A 237 -15.12 6.40 -12.25
CA GLY A 237 -14.86 6.80 -13.63
C GLY A 237 -13.50 6.39 -14.19
N ALA A 238 -13.20 5.09 -14.30
CA ALA A 238 -12.09 4.67 -15.14
C ALA A 238 -12.53 4.95 -16.57
N PRO A 239 -11.74 5.64 -17.40
CA PRO A 239 -12.00 5.68 -18.83
C PRO A 239 -12.04 4.23 -19.32
N GLN A 240 -13.09 3.93 -20.07
CA GLN A 240 -13.26 2.64 -20.78
C GLN A 240 -12.16 2.47 -21.80
#